data_ffac91ebd8617a35f3fa416745da273b
#
_entry.id   ffac91ebd8617a35f3fa416745da273b
#
_cell.length_a   1.000
_cell.length_b   1.000
_cell.length_c   1.000
_cell.angle_alpha   90.00
_cell.angle_beta   90.00
_cell.angle_gamma   90.00
#
_symmetry.space_group_name_H-M   'P 1'
#
loop_
_entity.id
_entity.type
_entity.pdbx_description
1 polymer ?
#
loop_
_entity_poly.entity_id
_entity_poly.type
_entity_poly.pdbx_seq_one_letter_code
_entity_poly.pdbx_strand_id
1 'polypeptide(L)'
;MEEKRGIANYHTHTVRCRHAQGSEEEYIKTAIENGFSVLGFADHSPWPYKSDYVSFMRMSLPEFAGYESTVRSLGEKYRGKIRVLLGLECEAFPEYEEWLRDFKAEHLDYVILGNHYDYSDEGNPDNGKPLDDRGGFYFGHCREKEQIIRYGKRTVHGMTTGLYDYVAHPDLFCFCYPVFDAECEAVSKDICSAAEQYGLPLEVNLNGMMRTDGVLGYPCRRFWEIASLYRVKAVIGFDAHKPEYLGRLDLYDRAASMLSSLGIPLLPFLEDTRK
;
A
#
# COMPACT_ATOMS: atom_id res chain seq x y z
N MET A 1 19.07 -15.33 -23.48
CA MET A 1 17.88 -14.56 -23.06
C MET A 1 17.63 -14.97 -21.62
N GLU A 2 17.88 -14.08 -20.68
CA GLU A 2 17.49 -14.33 -19.28
C GLU A 2 15.97 -14.49 -19.25
N GLU A 3 15.53 -15.55 -18.60
CA GLU A 3 14.13 -15.85 -18.40
C GLU A 3 13.53 -14.69 -17.59
N LYS A 4 12.52 -14.01 -18.14
CA LYS A 4 11.87 -12.91 -17.40
C LYS A 4 11.33 -13.49 -16.10
N ARG A 5 11.76 -12.96 -14.95
CA ARG A 5 11.36 -13.45 -13.62
C ARG A 5 9.86 -13.38 -13.36
N GLY A 6 9.11 -12.69 -14.22
CA GLY A 6 7.65 -12.56 -14.08
C GLY A 6 7.23 -11.82 -12.81
N ILE A 7 8.05 -10.88 -12.33
CA ILE A 7 7.76 -10.07 -11.13
C ILE A 7 6.67 -9.06 -11.45
N ALA A 8 5.70 -8.93 -10.56
CA ALA A 8 4.75 -7.83 -10.55
C ALA A 8 4.99 -6.94 -9.32
N ASN A 9 4.89 -5.63 -9.51
CA ASN A 9 4.79 -4.68 -8.43
C ASN A 9 3.58 -3.78 -8.65
N TYR A 10 2.78 -3.59 -7.61
CA TYR A 10 1.56 -2.78 -7.64
C TYR A 10 1.64 -1.56 -6.72
N HIS A 11 2.79 -1.33 -6.07
CA HIS A 11 2.99 -0.25 -5.11
C HIS A 11 4.15 0.63 -5.54
N THR A 12 3.83 1.70 -6.29
CA THR A 12 4.79 2.68 -6.80
C THR A 12 4.19 4.07 -6.74
N HIS A 13 4.93 5.00 -6.15
CA HIS A 13 4.54 6.41 -6.05
C HIS A 13 5.13 7.26 -7.17
N THR A 14 4.61 8.47 -7.33
CA THR A 14 5.10 9.47 -8.28
C THR A 14 5.44 10.77 -7.53
N VAL A 15 6.07 11.71 -8.22
CA VAL A 15 6.37 13.04 -7.63
C VAL A 15 5.13 13.78 -7.12
N ARG A 16 3.91 13.32 -7.49
CA ARG A 16 2.65 13.92 -7.05
C ARG A 16 2.36 13.67 -5.57
N CYS A 17 2.94 12.63 -4.96
CA CYS A 17 2.88 12.44 -3.51
C CYS A 17 3.76 13.44 -2.73
N ARG A 18 4.46 14.34 -3.40
CA ARG A 18 5.32 15.40 -2.83
C ARG A 18 6.62 14.90 -2.16
N HIS A 19 6.84 13.57 -2.07
CA HIS A 19 8.03 12.99 -1.43
C HIS A 19 8.69 11.86 -2.24
N ALA A 20 8.13 11.46 -3.39
CA ALA A 20 8.81 10.59 -4.35
C ALA A 20 9.63 11.40 -5.37
N GLN A 21 10.54 10.74 -6.07
CA GLN A 21 11.46 11.30 -7.06
C GLN A 21 11.41 10.50 -8.37
N GLY A 22 11.85 11.12 -9.46
CA GLY A 22 11.87 10.49 -10.78
C GLY A 22 10.53 10.59 -11.51
N SER A 23 10.58 10.44 -12.82
CA SER A 23 9.41 10.41 -13.69
C SER A 23 8.83 9.00 -13.78
N GLU A 24 7.54 8.88 -14.08
CA GLU A 24 6.87 7.58 -14.27
C GLU A 24 7.59 6.74 -15.35
N GLU A 25 8.15 7.39 -16.37
CA GLU A 25 8.90 6.71 -17.41
C GLU A 25 10.22 6.10 -16.92
N GLU A 26 10.91 6.76 -15.98
CA GLU A 26 12.12 6.21 -15.34
C GLU A 26 11.79 4.96 -14.53
N TYR A 27 10.70 4.94 -13.78
CA TYR A 27 10.22 3.74 -13.08
C TYR A 27 9.93 2.59 -14.04
N ILE A 28 9.26 2.87 -15.18
CA ILE A 28 8.95 1.85 -16.18
C ILE A 28 10.22 1.27 -16.78
N LYS A 29 11.20 2.11 -17.13
CA LYS A 29 12.50 1.66 -17.67
C LYS A 29 13.24 0.78 -16.67
N THR A 30 13.34 1.22 -15.42
CA THR A 30 13.98 0.45 -14.34
C THR A 30 13.27 -0.88 -14.11
N ALA A 31 11.93 -0.90 -14.13
CA ALA A 31 11.16 -2.13 -14.01
C ALA A 31 11.47 -3.11 -15.14
N ILE A 32 11.51 -2.64 -16.40
CA ILE A 32 11.85 -3.47 -17.56
C ILE A 32 13.27 -4.04 -17.44
N GLU A 33 14.24 -3.21 -17.07
CA GLU A 33 15.65 -3.60 -16.88
C GLU A 33 15.81 -4.69 -15.80
N ASN A 34 14.95 -4.66 -14.77
CA ASN A 34 14.95 -5.62 -13.68
C ASN A 34 13.97 -6.81 -13.89
N GLY A 35 13.42 -6.97 -15.11
CA GLY A 35 12.64 -8.15 -15.48
C GLY A 35 11.20 -8.17 -14.98
N PHE A 36 10.62 -7.02 -14.63
CA PHE A 36 9.21 -6.93 -14.26
C PHE A 36 8.30 -7.16 -15.47
N SER A 37 7.21 -7.87 -15.24
CA SER A 37 6.14 -8.08 -16.21
C SER A 37 4.97 -7.13 -16.02
N VAL A 38 4.75 -6.66 -14.78
CA VAL A 38 3.70 -5.71 -14.39
C VAL A 38 4.28 -4.63 -13.49
N LEU A 39 3.95 -3.38 -13.78
CA LEU A 39 4.19 -2.24 -12.91
C LEU A 39 2.89 -1.47 -12.72
N GLY A 40 2.40 -1.43 -11.50
CA GLY A 40 1.28 -0.61 -11.09
C GLY A 40 1.77 0.66 -10.40
N PHE A 41 1.24 1.81 -10.80
CA PHE A 41 1.34 3.06 -10.06
C PHE A 41 0.15 3.15 -9.10
N ALA A 42 0.41 3.37 -7.82
CA ALA A 42 -0.58 3.49 -6.76
C ALA A 42 -0.22 4.67 -5.86
N ASP A 43 -0.26 5.87 -6.44
CA ASP A 43 0.02 7.08 -5.67
C ASP A 43 -1.07 7.33 -4.62
N HIS A 44 -0.76 8.12 -3.57
CA HIS A 44 -1.72 8.42 -2.52
C HIS A 44 -2.99 9.09 -3.06
N SER A 45 -4.15 8.62 -2.61
CA SER A 45 -5.45 9.06 -3.10
C SER A 45 -5.65 10.57 -3.00
N PRO A 46 -6.11 11.23 -4.07
CA PRO A 46 -6.50 12.65 -4.07
C PRO A 46 -7.90 12.81 -3.47
N TRP A 47 -8.06 12.58 -2.17
CA TRP A 47 -9.36 12.65 -1.50
C TRP A 47 -10.11 13.96 -1.85
N PRO A 48 -11.43 13.89 -2.07
CA PRO A 48 -12.26 15.05 -2.39
C PRO A 48 -12.58 15.86 -1.11
N TYR A 49 -11.54 16.38 -0.46
CA TYR A 49 -11.69 17.13 0.76
C TYR A 49 -12.72 18.26 0.61
N LYS A 50 -13.64 18.37 1.55
CA LYS A 50 -14.69 19.40 1.56
C LYS A 50 -14.24 20.68 2.26
N SER A 51 -13.16 20.58 3.04
CA SER A 51 -12.53 21.71 3.71
C SER A 51 -11.47 22.39 2.83
N ASP A 52 -10.81 23.41 3.36
CA ASP A 52 -9.64 24.08 2.80
C ASP A 52 -8.34 23.33 3.07
N TYR A 53 -8.41 22.09 3.56
CA TYR A 53 -7.24 21.26 3.83
C TYR A 53 -6.49 20.91 2.56
N VAL A 54 -5.17 21.15 2.58
CA VAL A 54 -4.25 20.75 1.51
C VAL A 54 -3.25 19.77 2.08
N SER A 55 -3.29 18.54 1.58
CA SER A 55 -2.36 17.52 2.02
C SER A 55 -0.94 17.78 1.51
N PHE A 56 0.04 17.52 2.37
CA PHE A 56 1.47 17.60 2.03
C PHE A 56 2.03 16.30 1.45
N MET A 57 1.24 15.23 1.40
CA MET A 57 1.70 13.89 1.01
C MET A 57 0.92 13.29 -0.16
N ARG A 58 0.06 14.02 -0.82
CA ARG A 58 -0.75 13.49 -1.93
C ARG A 58 -1.06 14.55 -2.98
N MET A 59 -1.37 14.13 -4.18
CA MET A 59 -1.88 15.04 -5.20
C MET A 59 -3.24 15.59 -4.80
N SER A 60 -3.57 16.75 -5.30
CA SER A 60 -4.94 17.29 -5.25
C SER A 60 -5.82 16.62 -6.31
N LEU A 61 -7.14 16.64 -6.12
CA LEU A 61 -8.07 16.04 -7.08
C LEU A 61 -7.94 16.61 -8.51
N PRO A 62 -7.73 17.92 -8.73
CA PRO A 62 -7.46 18.45 -10.08
C PRO A 62 -6.19 17.92 -10.74
N GLU A 63 -5.18 17.49 -9.97
CA GLU A 63 -3.93 16.93 -10.52
C GLU A 63 -4.10 15.49 -11.02
N PHE A 64 -5.19 14.80 -10.61
CA PHE A 64 -5.42 13.40 -10.98
C PHE A 64 -5.54 13.20 -12.50
N ALA A 65 -6.19 14.09 -13.23
CA ALA A 65 -6.29 13.97 -14.68
C ALA A 65 -4.92 13.92 -15.39
N GLY A 66 -3.95 14.67 -14.86
CA GLY A 66 -2.55 14.61 -15.34
C GLY A 66 -1.86 13.30 -14.97
N TYR A 67 -2.13 12.75 -13.78
CA TYR A 67 -1.62 11.45 -13.35
C TYR A 67 -2.16 10.33 -14.26
N GLU A 68 -3.47 10.25 -14.42
CA GLU A 68 -4.13 9.27 -15.28
C GLU A 68 -3.63 9.33 -16.73
N SER A 69 -3.63 10.51 -17.33
CA SER A 69 -3.17 10.70 -18.71
C SER A 69 -1.72 10.25 -18.90
N THR A 70 -0.83 10.56 -17.95
CA THR A 70 0.57 10.17 -18.01
C THR A 70 0.72 8.65 -17.94
N VAL A 71 0.12 8.01 -16.94
CA VAL A 71 0.24 6.55 -16.74
C VAL A 71 -0.37 5.79 -17.91
N ARG A 72 -1.56 6.20 -18.39
CA ARG A 72 -2.23 5.55 -19.54
C ARG A 72 -1.40 5.70 -20.82
N SER A 73 -0.87 6.88 -21.11
CA SER A 73 -0.02 7.12 -22.29
C SER A 73 1.26 6.30 -22.27
N LEU A 74 1.89 6.19 -21.10
CA LEU A 74 3.08 5.37 -20.93
C LEU A 74 2.74 3.87 -21.04
N GLY A 75 1.59 3.43 -20.53
CA GLY A 75 1.10 2.06 -20.72
C GLY A 75 0.99 1.69 -22.19
N GLU A 76 0.44 2.58 -23.02
CA GLU A 76 0.39 2.39 -24.47
C GLU A 76 1.79 2.37 -25.10
N LYS A 77 2.67 3.31 -24.72
CA LYS A 77 4.04 3.41 -25.25
C LYS A 77 4.87 2.15 -24.99
N TYR A 78 4.69 1.54 -23.83
CA TYR A 78 5.46 0.36 -23.42
C TYR A 78 4.70 -0.97 -23.59
N ARG A 79 3.55 -0.95 -24.27
CA ARG A 79 2.74 -2.14 -24.60
C ARG A 79 3.62 -3.25 -25.22
N GLY A 80 3.47 -4.47 -24.72
CA GLY A 80 4.25 -5.63 -25.17
C GLY A 80 5.64 -5.75 -24.52
N LYS A 81 6.11 -4.75 -23.76
CA LYS A 81 7.34 -4.84 -22.97
C LYS A 81 7.02 -5.08 -21.48
N ILE A 82 6.08 -4.34 -20.95
CA ILE A 82 5.60 -4.42 -19.58
C ILE A 82 4.13 -3.99 -19.54
N ARG A 83 3.33 -4.59 -18.65
CA ARG A 83 1.97 -4.14 -18.39
C ARG A 83 2.01 -3.04 -17.33
N VAL A 84 1.52 -1.86 -17.68
CA VAL A 84 1.42 -0.72 -16.76
C VAL A 84 -0.02 -0.59 -16.31
N LEU A 85 -0.23 -0.42 -15.00
CA LEU A 85 -1.55 -0.28 -14.38
C LEU A 85 -1.65 1.02 -13.61
N LEU A 86 -2.86 1.58 -13.59
CA LEU A 86 -3.22 2.79 -12.85
C LEU A 86 -4.03 2.41 -11.61
N GLY A 87 -3.50 2.71 -10.45
CA GLY A 87 -4.16 2.50 -9.17
C GLY A 87 -3.99 3.69 -8.24
N LEU A 88 -4.48 3.53 -7.03
CA LEU A 88 -4.28 4.46 -5.91
C LEU A 88 -4.06 3.68 -4.62
N GLU A 89 -3.25 4.25 -3.73
CA GLU A 89 -3.16 3.85 -2.33
C GLU A 89 -4.10 4.72 -1.50
N CYS A 90 -5.03 4.07 -0.82
CA CYS A 90 -6.16 4.72 -0.17
C CYS A 90 -6.31 4.27 1.28
N GLU A 91 -6.55 5.21 2.18
CA GLU A 91 -7.04 4.92 3.52
C GLU A 91 -8.49 4.42 3.46
N ALA A 92 -8.95 3.73 4.51
CA ALA A 92 -10.35 3.35 4.67
C ALA A 92 -11.13 4.45 5.40
N PHE A 93 -11.39 5.56 4.73
CA PHE A 93 -12.20 6.65 5.26
C PHE A 93 -13.69 6.41 4.95
N PRO A 94 -14.55 6.11 5.95
CA PRO A 94 -15.96 5.79 5.71
C PRO A 94 -16.72 6.86 4.96
N GLU A 95 -16.40 8.14 5.21
CA GLU A 95 -17.03 9.30 4.59
C GLU A 95 -16.77 9.43 3.09
N TYR A 96 -15.75 8.73 2.56
CA TYR A 96 -15.37 8.77 1.15
C TYR A 96 -15.51 7.41 0.43
N GLU A 97 -16.13 6.40 1.05
CA GLU A 97 -16.26 5.06 0.44
C GLU A 97 -17.12 5.07 -0.83
N GLU A 98 -18.22 5.83 -0.85
CA GLU A 98 -19.07 5.95 -2.02
C GLU A 98 -18.31 6.64 -3.17
N TRP A 99 -17.64 7.74 -2.87
CA TRP A 99 -16.79 8.42 -3.85
C TRP A 99 -15.70 7.48 -4.39
N LEU A 100 -15.00 6.74 -3.52
CA LEU A 100 -13.94 5.83 -3.94
C LEU A 100 -14.48 4.71 -4.83
N ARG A 101 -15.67 4.21 -4.55
CA ARG A 101 -16.33 3.17 -5.35
C ARG A 101 -16.56 3.64 -6.78
N ASP A 102 -17.15 4.82 -6.94
CA ASP A 102 -17.44 5.38 -8.25
C ASP A 102 -16.15 5.76 -8.97
N PHE A 103 -15.22 6.38 -8.27
CA PHE A 103 -13.93 6.79 -8.80
C PHE A 103 -13.08 5.59 -9.28
N LYS A 104 -13.08 4.49 -8.50
CA LYS A 104 -12.42 3.24 -8.91
C LYS A 104 -13.04 2.69 -10.18
N ALA A 105 -14.36 2.63 -10.24
CA ALA A 105 -15.07 2.08 -11.40
C ALA A 105 -14.83 2.87 -12.68
N GLU A 106 -14.70 4.21 -12.59
CA GLU A 106 -14.52 5.08 -13.75
C GLU A 106 -13.06 5.17 -14.21
N HIS A 107 -12.09 5.19 -13.28
CA HIS A 107 -10.73 5.59 -13.60
C HIS A 107 -9.66 4.52 -13.36
N LEU A 108 -9.83 3.63 -12.37
CA LEU A 108 -8.71 2.83 -11.84
C LEU A 108 -8.77 1.37 -12.26
N ASP A 109 -7.59 0.77 -12.43
CA ASP A 109 -7.44 -0.66 -12.64
C ASP A 109 -7.50 -1.43 -11.31
N TYR A 110 -7.04 -0.83 -10.20
CA TYR A 110 -7.00 -1.41 -8.86
C TYR A 110 -6.86 -0.33 -7.78
N VAL A 111 -7.12 -0.71 -6.54
CA VAL A 111 -6.92 0.15 -5.34
C VAL A 111 -6.30 -0.68 -4.23
N ILE A 112 -5.28 -0.13 -3.57
CA ILE A 112 -4.65 -0.77 -2.41
C ILE A 112 -5.08 -0.07 -1.11
N LEU A 113 -5.28 -0.87 -0.06
CA LEU A 113 -5.63 -0.36 1.26
C LEU A 113 -4.36 0.00 2.03
N GLY A 114 -4.04 1.28 2.09
CA GLY A 114 -2.90 1.81 2.85
C GLY A 114 -3.36 2.81 3.91
N ASN A 115 -3.55 2.36 5.14
CA ASN A 115 -3.97 3.26 6.23
C ASN A 115 -2.78 4.02 6.81
N HIS A 116 -2.58 5.25 6.37
CA HIS A 116 -1.57 6.16 6.91
C HIS A 116 -2.10 7.01 8.06
N TYR A 117 -3.33 7.49 7.94
CA TYR A 117 -3.94 8.42 8.90
C TYR A 117 -5.22 7.86 9.48
N ASP A 118 -5.52 8.25 10.73
CA ASP A 118 -6.72 7.79 11.43
C ASP A 118 -7.98 8.60 11.09
N TYR A 119 -7.85 9.78 10.47
CA TYR A 119 -8.96 10.63 10.02
C TYR A 119 -8.67 11.27 8.67
N SER A 120 -9.74 11.50 7.90
CA SER A 120 -9.78 12.51 6.83
C SER A 120 -10.00 13.90 7.43
N ASP A 121 -10.03 14.92 6.58
CA ASP A 121 -10.38 16.28 7.00
C ASP A 121 -11.82 16.41 7.52
N GLU A 122 -12.75 15.61 6.98
CA GLU A 122 -14.15 15.60 7.37
C GLU A 122 -14.39 14.77 8.65
N GLY A 123 -13.71 13.64 8.77
CA GLY A 123 -13.84 12.75 9.92
C GLY A 123 -13.08 13.20 11.16
N ASN A 124 -12.25 14.24 11.07
CA ASN A 124 -11.57 14.84 12.20
C ASN A 124 -12.35 16.04 12.70
N PRO A 125 -13.23 15.88 13.70
CA PRO A 125 -13.96 17.01 14.27
C PRO A 125 -12.91 17.97 14.84
N ASP A 126 -12.98 19.21 14.42
CA ASP A 126 -12.08 20.32 14.76
C ASP A 126 -11.30 20.12 16.07
N ASN A 127 -10.02 19.79 15.96
CA ASN A 127 -9.13 19.62 17.09
C ASN A 127 -8.37 20.90 17.41
N GLY A 128 -8.74 22.02 16.77
CA GLY A 128 -8.09 23.32 16.94
C GLY A 128 -6.65 23.38 16.41
N LYS A 129 -6.22 22.36 15.67
CA LYS A 129 -4.87 22.32 15.11
C LYS A 129 -4.78 23.00 13.74
N PRO A 130 -3.56 23.38 13.31
CA PRO A 130 -3.32 23.89 11.96
C PRO A 130 -3.81 22.91 10.87
N LEU A 131 -4.01 23.43 9.65
CA LEU A 131 -4.48 22.68 8.49
C LEU A 131 -3.66 21.41 8.17
N ASP A 132 -2.36 21.49 8.36
CA ASP A 132 -1.40 20.41 8.16
C ASP A 132 -1.57 19.22 9.12
N ASP A 133 -2.21 19.45 10.28
CA ASP A 133 -2.49 18.43 11.30
C ASP A 133 -3.93 17.85 11.20
N ARG A 134 -4.76 18.32 10.29
CA ARG A 134 -6.17 17.87 10.17
C ARG A 134 -6.33 16.43 9.73
N GLY A 135 -5.37 15.87 9.01
CA GLY A 135 -5.34 14.47 8.61
C GLY A 135 -5.24 13.47 9.77
N GLY A 136 -5.18 13.97 11.01
CA GLY A 136 -5.13 13.14 12.19
C GLY A 136 -3.75 12.55 12.49
N PHE A 137 -3.74 11.45 13.21
CA PHE A 137 -2.52 10.79 13.64
C PHE A 137 -1.96 9.88 12.53
N TYR A 138 -0.64 9.94 12.27
CA TYR A 138 0.04 9.06 11.34
C TYR A 138 0.36 7.70 12.01
N PHE A 139 -0.22 6.62 11.50
CA PHE A 139 -0.12 5.29 12.10
C PHE A 139 1.30 4.68 12.11
N GLY A 140 2.19 5.13 11.24
CA GLY A 140 3.61 4.77 11.33
C GLY A 140 4.29 5.29 12.60
N HIS A 141 3.68 6.24 13.33
CA HIS A 141 4.18 6.77 14.59
C HIS A 141 3.47 6.20 15.83
N CYS A 142 2.80 5.06 15.72
CA CYS A 142 2.16 4.40 16.87
C CYS A 142 3.16 4.20 18.04
N ARG A 143 2.77 4.62 19.23
CA ARG A 143 3.52 4.44 20.49
C ARG A 143 2.63 3.98 21.63
N GLU A 144 1.32 4.04 21.46
CA GLU A 144 0.29 3.73 22.45
C GLU A 144 -0.69 2.68 21.93
N LYS A 145 -1.25 1.90 22.84
CA LYS A 145 -2.16 0.78 22.52
C LYS A 145 -3.40 1.23 21.75
N GLU A 146 -3.97 2.35 22.14
CA GLU A 146 -5.15 2.94 21.50
C GLU A 146 -4.90 3.25 20.02
N GLN A 147 -3.67 3.65 19.67
CA GLN A 147 -3.30 3.96 18.29
C GLN A 147 -3.26 2.70 17.43
N ILE A 148 -2.63 1.62 17.93
CA ILE A 148 -2.58 0.34 17.19
C ILE A 148 -3.95 -0.32 17.08
N ILE A 149 -4.78 -0.20 18.11
CA ILE A 149 -6.18 -0.69 18.09
C ILE A 149 -6.98 0.07 17.02
N ARG A 150 -6.83 1.39 16.91
CA ARG A 150 -7.49 2.19 15.85
C ARG A 150 -7.00 1.78 14.46
N TYR A 151 -5.69 1.59 14.28
CA TYR A 151 -5.13 1.08 13.03
C TYR A 151 -5.78 -0.23 12.61
N GLY A 152 -5.81 -1.21 13.53
CA GLY A 152 -6.42 -2.52 13.28
C GLY A 152 -7.89 -2.42 12.89
N LYS A 153 -8.69 -1.66 13.66
CA LYS A 153 -10.11 -1.43 13.37
C LYS A 153 -10.34 -0.80 12.00
N ARG A 154 -9.54 0.21 11.64
CA ARG A 154 -9.61 0.89 10.35
C ARG A 154 -9.24 -0.06 9.19
N THR A 155 -8.21 -0.87 9.38
CA THR A 155 -7.76 -1.84 8.37
C THR A 155 -8.80 -2.95 8.17
N VAL A 156 -9.32 -3.52 9.26
CA VAL A 156 -10.40 -4.51 9.18
C VAL A 156 -11.64 -3.90 8.52
N HIS A 157 -12.03 -2.68 8.89
CA HIS A 157 -13.16 -1.98 8.26
C HIS A 157 -12.96 -1.89 6.73
N GLY A 158 -11.80 -1.40 6.27
CA GLY A 158 -11.51 -1.32 4.85
C GLY A 158 -11.69 -2.65 4.11
N MET A 159 -11.27 -3.76 4.72
CA MET A 159 -11.44 -5.09 4.13
C MET A 159 -12.92 -5.47 3.95
N THR A 160 -13.84 -4.97 4.79
CA THR A 160 -15.27 -5.29 4.69
C THR A 160 -15.97 -4.62 3.52
N THR A 161 -15.39 -3.54 2.97
CA THR A 161 -16.03 -2.70 1.95
C THR A 161 -16.06 -3.30 0.56
N GLY A 162 -15.13 -4.25 0.29
CA GLY A 162 -14.93 -4.82 -1.05
C GLY A 162 -14.32 -3.84 -2.08
N LEU A 163 -13.78 -2.70 -1.63
CA LEU A 163 -13.20 -1.68 -2.50
C LEU A 163 -11.75 -1.96 -2.89
N TYR A 164 -11.01 -2.66 -2.03
CA TYR A 164 -9.57 -2.83 -2.13
C TYR A 164 -9.19 -4.17 -2.74
N ASP A 165 -8.10 -4.20 -3.48
CA ASP A 165 -7.58 -5.41 -4.12
C ASP A 165 -6.55 -6.14 -3.25
N TYR A 166 -5.86 -5.43 -2.33
CA TYR A 166 -5.01 -6.01 -1.28
C TYR A 166 -4.71 -4.95 -0.19
N VAL A 167 -4.07 -5.38 0.91
CA VAL A 167 -3.70 -4.53 2.04
C VAL A 167 -2.21 -4.24 1.99
N ALA A 168 -1.85 -2.97 1.83
CA ALA A 168 -0.49 -2.46 1.89
C ALA A 168 0.00 -2.45 3.34
N HIS A 169 1.28 -2.77 3.55
CA HIS A 169 1.97 -2.71 4.85
C HIS A 169 1.05 -2.93 6.06
N PRO A 170 0.39 -4.12 6.18
CA PRO A 170 -0.61 -4.39 7.21
C PRO A 170 -0.08 -4.28 8.65
N ASP A 171 1.22 -4.23 8.79
CA ASP A 171 1.98 -4.15 10.03
C ASP A 171 2.70 -2.79 10.23
N LEU A 172 2.27 -1.75 9.51
CA LEU A 172 2.81 -0.38 9.63
C LEU A 172 2.83 0.13 11.09
N PHE A 173 1.86 -0.27 11.89
CA PHE A 173 1.77 0.10 13.31
C PHE A 173 3.00 -0.35 14.13
N CYS A 174 3.74 -1.35 13.66
CA CYS A 174 4.96 -1.82 14.30
C CYS A 174 6.16 -0.88 14.10
N PHE A 175 6.07 0.10 13.18
CA PHE A 175 7.23 0.89 12.77
C PHE A 175 7.89 1.65 13.91
N CYS A 176 7.10 2.31 14.76
CA CYS A 176 7.59 3.06 15.93
C CYS A 176 7.11 2.49 17.26
N TYR A 177 6.28 1.44 17.26
CA TYR A 177 5.80 0.85 18.49
C TYR A 177 6.94 0.09 19.19
N PRO A 178 7.19 0.32 20.49
CA PRO A 178 8.46 -0.06 21.12
C PRO A 178 8.60 -1.56 21.38
N VAL A 179 7.50 -2.31 21.42
CA VAL A 179 7.50 -3.74 21.75
C VAL A 179 6.31 -4.44 21.11
N PHE A 180 6.49 -5.68 20.65
CA PHE A 180 5.37 -6.50 20.18
C PHE A 180 4.68 -7.15 21.39
N ASP A 181 3.64 -6.52 21.91
CA ASP A 181 2.88 -6.94 23.09
C ASP A 181 1.58 -7.68 22.74
N ALA A 182 0.73 -7.94 23.75
CA ALA A 182 -0.53 -8.64 23.59
C ALA A 182 -1.52 -7.87 22.68
N GLU A 183 -1.49 -6.55 22.69
CA GLU A 183 -2.30 -5.71 21.80
C GLU A 183 -1.85 -5.83 20.34
N CYS A 184 -0.53 -5.84 20.09
CA CYS A 184 0.01 -6.10 18.76
C CYS A 184 -0.42 -7.48 18.24
N GLU A 185 -0.38 -8.49 19.12
CA GLU A 185 -0.81 -9.84 18.78
C GLU A 185 -2.30 -9.87 18.46
N ALA A 186 -3.15 -9.22 19.25
CA ALA A 186 -4.60 -9.16 19.03
C ALA A 186 -4.93 -8.46 17.70
N VAL A 187 -4.37 -7.28 17.47
CA VAL A 187 -4.56 -6.53 16.21
C VAL A 187 -4.06 -7.32 15.00
N SER A 188 -2.92 -7.99 15.11
CA SER A 188 -2.41 -8.85 14.03
C SER A 188 -3.38 -10.00 13.71
N LYS A 189 -3.94 -10.65 14.74
CA LYS A 189 -4.93 -11.71 14.56
C LYS A 189 -6.21 -11.20 13.89
N ASP A 190 -6.71 -10.04 14.30
CA ASP A 190 -7.90 -9.42 13.71
C ASP A 190 -7.69 -9.12 12.23
N ILE A 191 -6.54 -8.51 11.86
CA ILE A 191 -6.18 -8.23 10.47
C ILE A 191 -6.06 -9.52 9.66
N CYS A 192 -5.33 -10.52 10.16
CA CYS A 192 -5.14 -11.80 9.45
C CYS A 192 -6.44 -12.58 9.29
N SER A 193 -7.30 -12.58 10.33
CA SER A 193 -8.63 -13.20 10.29
C SER A 193 -9.53 -12.54 9.25
N ALA A 194 -9.54 -11.21 9.19
CA ALA A 194 -10.28 -10.46 8.17
C ALA A 194 -9.72 -10.73 6.76
N ALA A 195 -8.40 -10.75 6.61
CA ALA A 195 -7.75 -11.04 5.33
C ALA A 195 -8.12 -12.45 4.82
N GLU A 196 -8.15 -13.46 5.69
CA GLU A 196 -8.65 -14.80 5.36
C GLU A 196 -10.13 -14.79 5.00
N GLN A 197 -10.97 -14.12 5.78
CA GLN A 197 -12.42 -14.07 5.58
C GLN A 197 -12.82 -13.40 4.28
N TYR A 198 -12.16 -12.29 3.93
CA TYR A 198 -12.48 -11.51 2.73
C TYR A 198 -11.59 -11.86 1.53
N GLY A 199 -10.63 -12.77 1.70
CA GLY A 199 -9.74 -13.22 0.64
C GLY A 199 -8.76 -12.17 0.13
N LEU A 200 -8.46 -11.13 0.94
CA LEU A 200 -7.56 -10.05 0.57
C LEU A 200 -6.10 -10.43 0.86
N PRO A 201 -5.20 -10.33 -0.15
CA PRO A 201 -3.78 -10.52 0.09
C PRO A 201 -3.20 -9.44 1.02
N LEU A 202 -2.16 -9.81 1.75
CA LEU A 202 -1.38 -8.90 2.60
C LEU A 202 -0.03 -8.59 1.94
N GLU A 203 0.44 -7.36 2.03
CA GLU A 203 1.69 -6.94 1.42
C GLU A 203 2.88 -7.08 2.37
N VAL A 204 3.94 -7.77 1.92
CA VAL A 204 5.28 -7.59 2.47
C VAL A 204 5.89 -6.36 1.81
N ASN A 205 6.09 -5.29 2.58
CA ASN A 205 6.50 -3.99 2.07
C ASN A 205 8.02 -3.84 2.09
N LEU A 206 8.62 -3.60 0.92
CA LEU A 206 10.07 -3.48 0.80
C LEU A 206 10.61 -2.10 1.21
N ASN A 207 9.81 -1.03 1.10
CA ASN A 207 10.21 0.29 1.61
C ASN A 207 10.41 0.24 3.14
N GLY A 208 9.53 -0.46 3.85
CA GLY A 208 9.73 -0.74 5.26
C GLY A 208 11.04 -1.49 5.55
N MET A 209 11.36 -2.52 4.75
CA MET A 209 12.64 -3.25 4.87
C MET A 209 13.87 -2.38 4.66
N MET A 210 13.77 -1.31 3.85
CA MET A 210 14.86 -0.36 3.64
C MET A 210 15.03 0.62 4.82
N ARG A 211 13.97 0.85 5.59
CA ARG A 211 13.95 1.81 6.69
C ARG A 211 14.32 1.20 8.04
N THR A 212 14.21 -0.12 8.19
CA THR A 212 14.37 -0.81 9.48
C THR A 212 15.33 -1.99 9.34
N ASP A 213 16.08 -2.26 10.41
CA ASP A 213 16.99 -3.42 10.50
C ASP A 213 16.24 -4.74 10.74
N GLY A 214 14.92 -4.75 10.65
CA GLY A 214 14.08 -5.94 10.75
C GLY A 214 13.80 -6.46 12.16
N VAL A 215 14.16 -5.73 13.22
CA VAL A 215 13.90 -6.17 14.62
C VAL A 215 12.53 -5.68 15.09
N LEU A 216 12.24 -4.41 14.92
CA LEU A 216 10.91 -3.82 15.04
C LEU A 216 10.74 -2.88 13.85
N GLY A 217 9.56 -2.82 13.27
CA GLY A 217 9.31 -2.09 12.04
C GLY A 217 8.41 -2.92 11.15
N TYR A 218 8.27 -2.51 9.91
CA TYR A 218 7.53 -3.29 8.93
C TYR A 218 8.46 -3.64 7.73
N PRO A 219 8.42 -4.87 7.24
CA PRO A 219 7.61 -6.00 7.73
C PRO A 219 8.08 -6.52 9.10
N CYS A 220 7.13 -6.67 10.02
CA CYS A 220 7.35 -7.18 11.36
C CYS A 220 7.31 -8.71 11.37
N ARG A 221 8.40 -9.37 11.73
CA ARG A 221 8.49 -10.84 11.73
C ARG A 221 7.37 -11.50 12.54
N ARG A 222 7.03 -10.96 13.73
CA ARG A 222 5.98 -11.49 14.60
C ARG A 222 4.58 -11.41 13.96
N PHE A 223 4.29 -10.33 13.24
CA PHE A 223 3.04 -10.23 12.48
C PHE A 223 2.94 -11.35 11.44
N TRP A 224 4.00 -11.60 10.68
CA TRP A 224 4.01 -12.62 9.63
C TRP A 224 4.00 -14.05 10.18
N GLU A 225 4.58 -14.29 11.37
CA GLU A 225 4.43 -15.56 12.09
C GLU A 225 2.96 -15.80 12.49
N ILE A 226 2.22 -14.75 12.90
CA ILE A 226 0.78 -14.85 13.16
C ILE A 226 0.02 -15.09 11.86
N ALA A 227 0.34 -14.35 10.79
CA ALA A 227 -0.29 -14.50 9.49
C ALA A 227 -0.20 -15.93 8.95
N SER A 228 0.89 -16.65 9.23
CA SER A 228 1.08 -18.05 8.84
C SER A 228 0.10 -19.05 9.50
N LEU A 229 -0.61 -18.62 10.54
CA LEU A 229 -1.64 -19.43 11.20
C LEU A 229 -3.01 -19.33 10.48
N TYR A 230 -3.12 -18.46 9.47
CA TYR A 230 -4.32 -18.20 8.69
C TYR A 230 -4.10 -18.57 7.24
N ARG A 231 -5.17 -18.79 6.48
CA ARG A 231 -5.09 -19.07 5.02
C ARG A 231 -4.97 -17.76 4.21
N VAL A 232 -4.04 -16.91 4.60
CA VAL A 232 -3.75 -15.68 3.88
C VAL A 232 -2.82 -15.93 2.70
N LYS A 233 -2.90 -15.06 1.71
CA LYS A 233 -1.93 -14.97 0.61
C LYS A 233 -1.16 -13.67 0.74
N ALA A 234 0.03 -13.62 0.18
CA ALA A 234 0.85 -12.41 0.22
C ALA A 234 1.17 -11.90 -1.17
N VAL A 235 1.38 -10.59 -1.27
CA VAL A 235 2.06 -9.91 -2.37
C VAL A 235 3.33 -9.26 -1.84
N ILE A 236 4.28 -8.96 -2.71
CA ILE A 236 5.46 -8.16 -2.34
C ILE A 236 5.33 -6.82 -3.06
N GLY A 237 5.27 -5.73 -2.29
CA GLY A 237 5.22 -4.37 -2.79
C GLY A 237 6.52 -3.63 -2.54
N PHE A 238 7.02 -2.95 -3.57
CA PHE A 238 8.24 -2.15 -3.43
C PHE A 238 7.99 -0.84 -2.71
N ASP A 239 6.75 -0.31 -2.79
CA ASP A 239 6.39 1.00 -2.24
C ASP A 239 7.44 2.05 -2.67
N ALA A 240 7.67 2.03 -3.99
CA ALA A 240 8.84 2.66 -4.57
C ALA A 240 8.62 4.18 -4.69
N HIS A 241 9.46 4.94 -3.98
CA HIS A 241 9.51 6.40 -4.02
C HIS A 241 10.69 6.94 -4.84
N LYS A 242 11.50 6.03 -5.41
CA LYS A 242 12.58 6.32 -6.35
C LYS A 242 12.69 5.18 -7.36
N PRO A 243 13.02 5.48 -8.64
CA PRO A 243 13.14 4.44 -9.67
C PRO A 243 14.09 3.31 -9.28
N GLU A 244 15.24 3.64 -8.66
CA GLU A 244 16.26 2.68 -8.25
C GLU A 244 15.79 1.66 -7.20
N TYR A 245 14.68 1.93 -6.48
CA TYR A 245 14.12 0.98 -5.51
C TYR A 245 13.61 -0.28 -6.20
N LEU A 246 13.14 -0.19 -7.45
CA LEU A 246 12.73 -1.35 -8.25
C LEU A 246 13.91 -2.28 -8.60
N GLY A 247 15.15 -1.82 -8.46
CA GLY A 247 16.36 -2.66 -8.59
C GLY A 247 16.71 -3.47 -7.33
N ARG A 248 16.02 -3.26 -6.20
CA ARG A 248 16.30 -3.94 -4.93
C ARG A 248 15.74 -5.38 -4.90
N LEU A 249 16.13 -6.17 -5.90
CA LEU A 249 15.73 -7.58 -5.99
C LEU A 249 16.29 -8.45 -4.86
N ASP A 250 17.37 -8.00 -4.21
CA ASP A 250 17.89 -8.61 -2.98
C ASP A 250 16.84 -8.60 -1.86
N LEU A 251 16.08 -7.51 -1.71
CA LEU A 251 15.01 -7.41 -0.73
C LEU A 251 13.79 -8.24 -1.14
N TYR A 252 13.47 -8.28 -2.44
CA TYR A 252 12.41 -9.13 -2.97
C TYR A 252 12.69 -10.61 -2.66
N ASP A 253 13.91 -11.09 -2.93
CA ASP A 253 14.31 -12.48 -2.68
C ASP A 253 14.28 -12.80 -1.16
N ARG A 254 14.64 -11.85 -0.30
CA ARG A 254 14.52 -11.99 1.16
C ARG A 254 13.08 -12.08 1.63
N ALA A 255 12.19 -11.23 1.10
CA ALA A 255 10.76 -11.25 1.39
C ALA A 255 10.11 -12.58 0.93
N ALA A 256 10.41 -13.01 -0.30
CA ALA A 256 9.93 -14.28 -0.83
C ALA A 256 10.43 -15.48 0.00
N SER A 257 11.70 -15.47 0.42
CA SER A 257 12.28 -16.50 1.30
C SER A 257 11.60 -16.51 2.67
N MET A 258 11.30 -15.35 3.24
CA MET A 258 10.55 -15.25 4.50
C MET A 258 9.15 -15.86 4.36
N LEU A 259 8.39 -15.49 3.34
CA LEU A 259 7.05 -16.04 3.08
C LEU A 259 7.10 -17.56 2.88
N SER A 260 8.05 -18.06 2.08
CA SER A 260 8.26 -19.49 1.87
C SER A 260 8.57 -20.22 3.17
N SER A 261 9.43 -19.66 4.02
CA SER A 261 9.78 -20.26 5.33
C SER A 261 8.59 -20.35 6.30
N LEU A 262 7.60 -19.48 6.12
CA LEU A 262 6.37 -19.43 6.91
C LEU A 262 5.21 -20.20 6.24
N GLY A 263 5.41 -20.75 5.05
CA GLY A 263 4.35 -21.46 4.30
C GLY A 263 3.25 -20.54 3.78
N ILE A 264 3.50 -19.23 3.68
CA ILE A 264 2.52 -18.27 3.15
C ILE A 264 2.67 -18.18 1.63
N PRO A 265 1.61 -18.47 0.85
CA PRO A 265 1.67 -18.40 -0.61
C PRO A 265 1.92 -16.98 -1.10
N LEU A 266 2.96 -16.79 -1.93
CA LEU A 266 3.18 -15.57 -2.68
C LEU A 266 2.35 -15.61 -3.96
N LEU A 267 1.50 -14.60 -4.16
CA LEU A 267 0.77 -14.41 -5.41
C LEU A 267 1.67 -13.78 -6.46
N PRO A 268 1.86 -14.41 -7.60
CA PRO A 268 2.65 -13.81 -8.68
C PRO A 268 1.94 -12.59 -9.30
N PHE A 269 0.59 -12.61 -9.36
CA PHE A 269 -0.22 -11.53 -9.92
C PHE A 269 -1.54 -11.37 -9.17
N LEU A 270 -2.04 -10.12 -9.03
CA LEU A 270 -3.32 -9.83 -8.37
C LEU A 270 -4.53 -10.46 -9.06
N GLU A 271 -4.48 -10.65 -10.37
CA GLU A 271 -5.57 -11.26 -11.14
C GLU A 271 -5.85 -12.70 -10.72
N ASP A 272 -4.89 -13.37 -10.10
CA ASP A 272 -5.06 -14.73 -9.59
C ASP A 272 -5.97 -14.79 -8.35
N THR A 273 -6.36 -13.62 -7.78
CA THR A 273 -7.33 -13.54 -6.67
C THR A 273 -8.78 -13.59 -7.14
N ARG A 274 -9.07 -13.32 -8.41
CA ARG A 274 -10.43 -13.18 -8.97
C ARG A 274 -10.99 -14.46 -9.58
N LYS A 275 -10.31 -15.60 -9.35
CA LYS A 275 -10.74 -16.92 -9.86
C LYS A 275 -11.41 -17.76 -8.75
#